data_1c46a9f6db3940e8f29c45bd4c26de92
#
_entry.id   1c46a9f6db3940e8f29c45bd4c26de92
#
_cell.length_a   1.000
_cell.length_b   1.000
_cell.length_c   1.000
_cell.angle_alpha   90.00
_cell.angle_beta   90.00
_cell.angle_gamma   90.00
#
_symmetry.space_group_name_H-M   'P 1'
#
loop_
_entity.id
_entity.type
_entity.pdbx_description
1 polymer ?
#
loop_
_entity_poly.entity_id
_entity_poly.type
_entity_poly.pdbx_seq_one_letter_code
_entity_poly.pdbx_strand_id
1 'polypeptide(L)'
;MARTIEGMLTDPGGRFAIVAARFNAFIVERLVAGCDDALRRHGIDTESRLDIVWVPGAIELPMICQRLAASGDYTAVIALGAVIRGSTSHYDYVCSVAAKGVADASRDTGVPVIFGVLTTDSIEQAIERAGTKAGNNGAKAGLAAVEMASLIRALES
;
A
#
# COMPACT_ATOMS: atom_id res chain seq x y z
N MET A 1 15.53 -5.10 -31.96
CA MET A 1 15.30 -4.16 -30.84
C MET A 1 14.52 -4.82 -29.72
N ALA A 2 14.80 -4.44 -28.50
CA ALA A 2 14.04 -4.95 -27.37
C ALA A 2 12.61 -4.41 -27.38
N ARG A 3 11.65 -5.24 -27.00
CA ARG A 3 10.28 -4.82 -26.73
C ARG A 3 10.21 -4.35 -25.27
N THR A 4 9.79 -3.12 -25.05
CA THR A 4 9.64 -2.57 -23.69
C THR A 4 8.17 -2.62 -23.29
N ILE A 5 7.88 -3.16 -22.11
CA ILE A 5 6.54 -3.23 -21.55
C ILE A 5 6.55 -2.47 -20.23
N GLU A 6 5.67 -1.49 -20.09
CA GLU A 6 5.60 -0.62 -18.94
C GLU A 6 4.15 -0.46 -18.47
N GLY A 7 3.96 -0.29 -17.17
CA GLY A 7 2.70 0.16 -16.63
C GLY A 7 2.55 1.66 -16.83
N MET A 8 1.31 2.12 -16.85
CA MET A 8 0.97 3.54 -17.02
C MET A 8 0.36 4.08 -15.73
N LEU A 9 0.44 5.39 -15.53
CA LEU A 9 -0.18 6.06 -14.38
C LEU A 9 -1.60 6.53 -14.75
N THR A 10 -2.39 5.62 -15.29
CA THR A 10 -3.77 5.84 -15.70
C THR A 10 -4.63 4.72 -15.15
N ASP A 11 -5.92 4.96 -15.02
CA ASP A 11 -6.86 4.00 -14.45
C ASP A 11 -6.79 2.62 -15.15
N PRO A 12 -6.39 1.57 -14.44
CA PRO A 12 -6.30 0.23 -15.01
C PRO A 12 -7.64 -0.52 -15.01
N GLY A 13 -8.67 0.06 -14.46
CA GLY A 13 -9.95 -0.60 -14.20
C GLY A 13 -9.92 -1.40 -12.89
N GLY A 14 -11.09 -1.88 -12.48
CA GLY A 14 -11.24 -2.70 -11.27
C GLY A 14 -11.26 -1.90 -9.97
N ARG A 15 -11.27 -2.63 -8.87
CA ARG A 15 -11.35 -2.06 -7.52
C ARG A 15 -10.00 -2.11 -6.82
N PHE A 16 -9.80 -1.16 -5.92
CA PHE A 16 -8.61 -1.09 -5.06
C PHE A 16 -9.01 -1.28 -3.61
N ALA A 17 -8.11 -1.82 -2.81
CA ALA A 17 -8.28 -1.89 -1.37
C ALA A 17 -7.07 -1.28 -0.68
N ILE A 18 -7.31 -0.52 0.37
CA ILE A 18 -6.31 -0.08 1.33
C ILE A 18 -6.51 -0.90 2.59
N VAL A 19 -5.46 -1.53 3.08
CA VAL A 19 -5.44 -2.16 4.40
C VAL A 19 -4.57 -1.29 5.28
N ALA A 20 -5.16 -0.67 6.29
CA ALA A 20 -4.50 0.34 7.12
C ALA A 20 -4.37 -0.14 8.56
N ALA A 21 -3.18 -0.03 9.12
CA ALA A 21 -2.91 -0.37 10.51
C ALA A 21 -3.35 0.77 11.43
N ARG A 22 -4.17 0.44 12.43
CA ARG A 22 -4.72 1.44 13.35
C ARG A 22 -3.66 2.00 14.32
N PHE A 23 -2.66 1.20 14.65
CA PHE A 23 -1.58 1.67 15.52
C PHE A 23 -0.83 2.83 14.85
N ASN A 24 -0.57 3.91 15.58
CA ASN A 24 -0.08 5.18 15.04
C ASN A 24 -1.08 5.84 14.07
N ALA A 25 -2.36 5.81 14.43
CA ALA A 25 -3.46 6.27 13.57
C ALA A 25 -3.28 7.70 13.07
N PHE A 26 -2.73 8.60 13.89
CA PHE A 26 -2.49 10.00 13.49
C PHE A 26 -1.67 10.08 12.20
N ILE A 27 -0.64 9.24 12.08
CA ILE A 27 0.22 9.18 10.91
C ILE A 27 -0.46 8.38 9.79
N VAL A 28 -1.02 7.23 10.12
CA VAL A 28 -1.61 6.32 9.14
C VAL A 28 -2.80 6.95 8.42
N GLU A 29 -3.62 7.73 9.12
CA GLU A 29 -4.74 8.45 8.49
C GLU A 29 -4.26 9.42 7.41
N ARG A 30 -3.10 10.04 7.60
CA ARG A 30 -2.49 10.91 6.59
C ARG A 30 -2.01 10.12 5.38
N LEU A 31 -1.48 8.93 5.61
CA LEU A 31 -1.08 8.04 4.52
C LEU A 31 -2.31 7.59 3.72
N VAL A 32 -3.40 7.24 4.40
CA VAL A 32 -4.66 6.83 3.74
C VAL A 32 -5.20 7.99 2.90
N ALA A 33 -5.24 9.19 3.47
CA ALA A 33 -5.73 10.37 2.74
C ALA A 33 -4.87 10.67 1.50
N GLY A 34 -3.55 10.55 1.62
CA GLY A 34 -2.64 10.76 0.50
C GLY A 34 -2.82 9.70 -0.59
N CYS A 35 -3.02 8.45 -0.19
CA CYS A 35 -3.27 7.36 -1.13
C CYS A 35 -4.59 7.57 -1.89
N ASP A 36 -5.66 7.87 -1.19
CA ASP A 36 -6.96 8.16 -1.78
C ASP A 36 -6.86 9.32 -2.77
N ASP A 37 -6.24 10.41 -2.37
CA ASP A 37 -6.03 11.57 -3.24
C ASP A 37 -5.27 11.21 -4.51
N ALA A 38 -4.18 10.43 -4.38
CA ALA A 38 -3.39 10.01 -5.53
C ALA A 38 -4.21 9.16 -6.50
N LEU A 39 -5.01 8.24 -5.99
CA LEU A 39 -5.88 7.41 -6.83
C LEU A 39 -6.91 8.27 -7.56
N ARG A 40 -7.59 9.16 -6.87
CA ARG A 40 -8.59 10.06 -7.48
C ARG A 40 -7.96 10.94 -8.56
N ARG A 41 -6.79 11.49 -8.30
CA ARG A 41 -6.12 12.39 -9.25
C ARG A 41 -5.60 11.65 -10.48
N HIS A 42 -5.57 10.33 -10.45
CA HIS A 42 -5.21 9.49 -11.60
C HIS A 42 -6.41 8.77 -12.22
N GLY A 43 -7.61 9.28 -11.94
CA GLY A 43 -8.82 8.89 -12.65
C GLY A 43 -9.63 7.77 -12.01
N ILE A 44 -9.24 7.28 -10.83
CA ILE A 44 -10.02 6.23 -10.15
C ILE A 44 -11.12 6.88 -9.32
N ASP A 45 -12.35 6.44 -9.52
CA ASP A 45 -13.49 6.86 -8.70
C ASP A 45 -13.43 6.11 -7.37
N THR A 46 -12.81 6.74 -6.37
CA THR A 46 -12.57 6.10 -5.07
C THR A 46 -13.86 5.92 -4.25
N GLU A 47 -14.92 6.69 -4.53
CA GLU A 47 -16.18 6.49 -3.83
C GLU A 47 -16.81 5.12 -4.15
N SER A 48 -16.66 4.66 -5.38
CA SER A 48 -17.25 3.40 -5.83
C SER A 48 -16.27 2.24 -5.95
N ARG A 49 -14.96 2.53 -6.00
CA ARG A 49 -13.94 1.52 -6.36
C ARG A 49 -12.80 1.40 -5.36
N LEU A 50 -12.92 1.99 -4.18
CA LEU A 50 -11.92 1.87 -3.13
C LEU A 50 -12.58 1.42 -1.84
N ASP A 51 -12.07 0.34 -1.26
CA ASP A 51 -12.43 -0.09 0.08
C ASP A 51 -11.25 0.18 1.02
N ILE A 52 -11.55 0.65 2.22
CA ILE A 52 -10.55 0.89 3.25
C ILE A 52 -10.84 -0.05 4.42
N VAL A 53 -9.89 -0.93 4.72
CA VAL A 53 -10.03 -1.94 5.77
C VAL A 53 -9.01 -1.64 6.87
N TRP A 54 -9.48 -1.45 8.08
CA TRP A 54 -8.61 -1.17 9.23
C TRP A 54 -8.28 -2.46 9.99
N VAL A 55 -7.00 -2.62 10.32
CA VAL A 55 -6.50 -3.73 11.14
C VAL A 55 -5.79 -3.16 12.39
N PRO A 56 -5.60 -3.97 13.44
CA PRO A 56 -5.00 -3.45 14.68
C PRO A 56 -3.59 -2.88 14.52
N GLY A 57 -2.71 -3.60 13.84
CA GLY A 57 -1.32 -3.18 13.69
C GLY A 57 -0.67 -3.74 12.44
N ALA A 58 0.61 -3.43 12.25
CA ALA A 58 1.34 -3.82 11.04
C ALA A 58 1.48 -5.34 10.89
N ILE A 59 1.54 -6.09 12.00
CA ILE A 59 1.64 -7.55 11.97
C ILE A 59 0.40 -8.19 11.35
N GLU A 60 -0.77 -7.56 11.47
CA GLU A 60 -2.02 -8.07 10.92
C GLU A 60 -2.24 -7.72 9.45
N LEU A 61 -1.42 -6.83 8.89
CA LEU A 61 -1.53 -6.44 7.48
C LEU A 61 -1.41 -7.63 6.52
N PRO A 62 -0.41 -8.52 6.66
CA PRO A 62 -0.23 -9.60 5.67
C PRO A 62 -1.45 -10.50 5.51
N MET A 63 -2.08 -10.91 6.61
CA MET A 63 -3.22 -11.82 6.57
C MET A 63 -4.39 -11.22 5.80
N ILE A 64 -4.72 -9.97 6.08
CA ILE A 64 -5.85 -9.31 5.43
C ILE A 64 -5.53 -8.94 3.98
N CYS A 65 -4.30 -8.48 3.72
CA CYS A 65 -3.85 -8.23 2.34
C CYS A 65 -3.97 -9.49 1.48
N GLN A 66 -3.52 -10.63 2.01
CA GLN A 66 -3.62 -11.91 1.31
C GLN A 66 -5.07 -12.29 1.01
N ARG A 67 -5.94 -12.16 2.00
CA ARG A 67 -7.36 -12.51 1.85
C ARG A 67 -8.03 -11.65 0.78
N LEU A 68 -7.79 -10.34 0.79
CA LEU A 68 -8.37 -9.43 -0.20
C LEU A 68 -7.80 -9.68 -1.60
N ALA A 69 -6.48 -9.86 -1.69
CA ALA A 69 -5.85 -10.14 -2.97
C ALA A 69 -6.31 -11.47 -3.58
N ALA A 70 -6.51 -12.49 -2.74
CA ALA A 70 -6.96 -13.80 -3.19
C ALA A 70 -8.45 -13.85 -3.57
N SER A 71 -9.25 -12.86 -3.15
CA SER A 71 -10.69 -12.86 -3.39
C SER A 71 -11.08 -12.73 -4.86
N GLY A 72 -10.21 -12.15 -5.68
CA GLY A 72 -10.53 -11.84 -7.07
C GLY A 72 -11.29 -10.53 -7.27
N ASP A 73 -11.61 -9.83 -6.18
CA ASP A 73 -12.42 -8.61 -6.23
C ASP A 73 -11.59 -7.34 -6.43
N TYR A 74 -10.27 -7.41 -6.27
CA TYR A 74 -9.41 -6.24 -6.31
C TYR A 74 -8.30 -6.36 -7.35
N THR A 75 -8.03 -5.27 -8.04
CA THR A 75 -6.93 -5.19 -9.00
C THR A 75 -5.59 -4.89 -8.33
N ALA A 76 -5.62 -4.30 -7.16
CA ALA A 76 -4.45 -4.06 -6.32
C ALA A 76 -4.88 -3.85 -4.86
N VAL A 77 -3.98 -4.19 -3.94
CA VAL A 77 -4.15 -4.01 -2.50
C VAL A 77 -2.98 -3.19 -1.99
N ILE A 78 -3.23 -2.22 -1.14
CA ILE A 78 -2.22 -1.29 -0.64
C ILE A 78 -2.16 -1.40 0.89
N ALA A 79 -1.01 -1.83 1.41
CA ALA A 79 -0.80 -1.94 2.86
C ALA A 79 -0.19 -0.64 3.39
N LEU A 80 -0.88 0.01 4.30
CA LEU A 80 -0.43 1.27 4.92
C LEU A 80 -0.32 1.10 6.43
N GLY A 81 0.76 1.61 6.98
CA GLY A 81 1.02 1.57 8.41
C GLY A 81 2.22 2.42 8.76
N ALA A 82 2.51 2.52 10.05
CA ALA A 82 3.70 3.20 10.52
C ALA A 82 4.29 2.43 11.69
N VAL A 83 5.52 1.99 11.53
CA VAL A 83 6.28 1.29 12.57
C VAL A 83 7.43 2.21 12.96
N ILE A 84 7.44 2.63 14.20
CA ILE A 84 8.43 3.58 14.72
C ILE A 84 9.29 2.85 15.74
N ARG A 85 10.60 2.95 15.59
CA ARG A 85 11.55 2.30 16.49
C ARG A 85 11.36 2.75 17.94
N GLY A 86 11.24 1.78 18.82
CA GLY A 86 11.21 2.00 20.26
C GLY A 86 12.53 1.61 20.91
N SER A 87 12.48 1.35 22.21
CA SER A 87 13.66 1.01 23.00
C SER A 87 14.02 -0.48 23.00
N THR A 88 13.23 -1.29 22.29
CA THR A 88 13.42 -2.76 22.24
C THR A 88 13.56 -3.24 20.81
N SER A 89 13.91 -4.54 20.65
CA SER A 89 14.01 -5.19 19.34
C SER A 89 12.67 -5.47 18.67
N HIS A 90 11.56 -5.18 19.32
CA HIS A 90 10.21 -5.41 18.79
C HIS A 90 10.03 -4.80 17.38
N TYR A 91 10.58 -3.61 17.17
CA TYR A 91 10.55 -2.92 15.89
C TYR A 91 11.06 -3.81 14.73
N ASP A 92 12.20 -4.47 14.93
CA ASP A 92 12.82 -5.27 13.87
C ASP A 92 11.94 -6.45 13.48
N TYR A 93 11.31 -7.10 14.45
CA TYR A 93 10.40 -8.22 14.19
C TYR A 93 9.15 -7.75 13.43
N VAL A 94 8.55 -6.64 13.85
CA VAL A 94 7.36 -6.12 13.20
C VAL A 94 7.65 -5.73 11.75
N CYS A 95 8.77 -5.04 11.51
CA CYS A 95 9.17 -4.64 10.16
C CYS A 95 9.40 -5.86 9.26
N SER A 96 10.11 -6.88 9.77
CA SER A 96 10.41 -8.08 9.00
C SER A 96 9.14 -8.86 8.64
N VAL A 97 8.24 -9.06 9.61
CA VAL A 97 6.99 -9.79 9.40
C VAL A 97 6.11 -9.04 8.40
N ALA A 98 5.96 -7.73 8.56
CA ALA A 98 5.12 -6.94 7.69
C ALA A 98 5.67 -6.92 6.25
N ALA A 99 6.95 -6.65 6.08
CA ALA A 99 7.57 -6.57 4.75
C ALA A 99 7.51 -7.92 4.03
N LYS A 100 7.92 -9.00 4.70
CA LYS A 100 7.91 -10.32 4.10
C LYS A 100 6.50 -10.78 3.79
N GLY A 101 5.57 -10.60 4.74
CA GLY A 101 4.20 -11.06 4.57
C GLY A 101 3.46 -10.33 3.46
N VAL A 102 3.66 -9.04 3.31
CA VAL A 102 3.06 -8.27 2.21
C VAL A 102 3.63 -8.72 0.86
N ALA A 103 4.94 -8.92 0.79
CA ALA A 103 5.58 -9.43 -0.43
C ALA A 103 5.07 -10.83 -0.79
N ASP A 104 4.93 -11.72 0.20
CA ASP A 104 4.41 -13.06 0.00
C ASP A 104 2.96 -13.03 -0.50
N ALA A 105 2.13 -12.13 0.03
CA ALA A 105 0.74 -11.97 -0.40
C ALA A 105 0.66 -11.61 -1.88
N SER A 106 1.53 -10.72 -2.34
CA SER A 106 1.59 -10.34 -3.76
C SER A 106 2.01 -11.51 -4.64
N ARG A 107 3.10 -12.19 -4.27
CA ARG A 107 3.63 -13.32 -5.03
C ARG A 107 2.65 -14.48 -5.10
N ASP A 108 2.03 -14.83 -3.97
CA ASP A 108 1.18 -16.01 -3.87
C ASP A 108 -0.17 -15.83 -4.58
N THR A 109 -0.64 -14.61 -4.70
CA THR A 109 -1.94 -14.32 -5.34
C THR A 109 -1.82 -13.86 -6.79
N GLY A 110 -0.66 -13.34 -7.18
CA GLY A 110 -0.48 -12.72 -8.49
C GLY A 110 -1.14 -11.35 -8.62
N VAL A 111 -1.67 -10.81 -7.51
CA VAL A 111 -2.27 -9.46 -7.46
C VAL A 111 -1.26 -8.53 -6.79
N PRO A 112 -1.02 -7.33 -7.33
CA PRO A 112 -0.12 -6.38 -6.69
C PRO A 112 -0.58 -6.06 -5.26
N VAL A 113 0.30 -6.27 -4.30
CA VAL A 113 0.11 -5.85 -2.90
C VAL A 113 1.28 -4.93 -2.57
N ILE A 114 0.99 -3.65 -2.39
CA ILE A 114 1.99 -2.61 -2.27
C ILE A 114 2.33 -2.37 -0.80
N PHE A 115 3.63 -2.36 -0.51
CA PHE A 115 4.13 -2.11 0.85
C PHE A 115 4.30 -0.61 1.07
N GLY A 116 3.30 0.04 1.65
CA GLY A 116 3.32 1.46 2.00
C GLY A 116 3.48 1.69 3.51
N VAL A 117 4.15 0.77 4.18
CA VAL A 117 4.36 0.86 5.64
C VAL A 117 5.63 1.66 5.91
N LEU A 118 5.50 2.72 6.70
CA LEU A 118 6.65 3.47 7.17
C LEU A 118 7.39 2.67 8.23
N THR A 119 8.73 2.65 8.12
CA THR A 119 9.61 2.02 9.11
C THR A 119 10.66 3.05 9.46
N THR A 120 10.46 3.77 10.55
CA THR A 120 11.29 4.92 10.90
C THR A 120 11.91 4.79 12.28
N ASP A 121 13.02 5.51 12.50
CA ASP A 121 13.70 5.54 13.79
C ASP A 121 13.02 6.50 14.77
N SER A 122 12.27 7.48 14.26
CA SER A 122 11.64 8.50 15.08
C SER A 122 10.24 8.86 14.57
N ILE A 123 9.45 9.48 15.45
CA ILE A 123 8.13 10.03 15.11
C ILE A 123 8.28 11.12 14.05
N GLU A 124 9.30 11.96 14.19
CA GLU A 124 9.57 13.06 13.25
C GLU A 124 9.80 12.55 11.83
N GLN A 125 10.57 11.47 11.70
CA GLN A 125 10.79 10.85 10.39
C GLN A 125 9.48 10.33 9.79
N ALA A 126 8.60 9.76 10.61
CA ALA A 126 7.30 9.28 10.15
C ALA A 126 6.43 10.45 9.68
N ILE A 127 6.38 11.53 10.45
CA ILE A 127 5.63 12.74 10.08
C ILE A 127 6.15 13.32 8.77
N GLU A 128 7.47 13.38 8.59
CA GLU A 128 8.08 13.89 7.35
C GLU A 128 7.62 13.14 6.11
N ARG A 129 7.27 11.86 6.24
CA ARG A 129 6.88 10.97 5.14
C ARG A 129 5.37 10.78 5.00
N ALA A 130 4.61 11.46 5.84
CA ALA A 130 3.15 11.37 5.85
C ALA A 130 2.48 12.68 5.38
N GLY A 131 3.15 13.42 4.50
CA GLY A 131 2.59 14.60 3.88
C GLY A 131 3.28 15.91 4.25
N THR A 132 4.54 15.83 4.74
CA THR A 132 5.33 17.03 5.00
C THR A 132 6.63 17.00 4.19
N LYS A 133 7.77 17.20 4.80
CA LYS A 133 9.06 17.45 4.14
C LYS A 133 9.45 16.42 3.08
N ALA A 134 9.23 15.14 3.33
CA ALA A 134 9.61 14.05 2.42
C ALA A 134 8.43 13.56 1.55
N GLY A 135 7.35 14.33 1.43
CA GLY A 135 6.16 13.97 0.67
C GLY A 135 5.25 13.04 1.46
N ASN A 136 4.44 12.26 0.74
CA ASN A 136 3.47 11.35 1.35
C ASN A 136 3.69 9.94 0.78
N ASN A 137 4.12 9.00 1.62
CA ASN A 137 4.37 7.63 1.20
C ASN A 137 3.08 6.87 0.87
N GLY A 138 1.94 7.29 1.40
CA GLY A 138 0.64 6.75 1.00
C GLY A 138 0.31 7.11 -0.45
N ALA A 139 0.57 8.35 -0.84
CA ALA A 139 0.41 8.78 -2.24
C ALA A 139 1.34 7.99 -3.16
N LYS A 140 2.59 7.80 -2.77
CA LYS A 140 3.55 7.00 -3.55
C LYS A 140 3.08 5.56 -3.71
N ALA A 141 2.54 4.97 -2.65
CA ALA A 141 2.01 3.61 -2.67
C ALA A 141 0.79 3.51 -3.62
N GLY A 142 -0.06 4.52 -3.62
CA GLY A 142 -1.19 4.59 -4.55
C GLY A 142 -0.74 4.61 -6.01
N LEU A 143 0.28 5.41 -6.32
CA LEU A 143 0.85 5.46 -7.68
C LEU A 143 1.47 4.12 -8.06
N ALA A 144 2.18 3.47 -7.15
CA ALA A 144 2.77 2.15 -7.40
C ALA A 144 1.67 1.12 -7.69
N ALA A 145 0.54 1.19 -6.99
CA ALA A 145 -0.58 0.30 -7.22
C ALA A 145 -1.17 0.48 -8.62
N VAL A 146 -1.35 1.72 -9.05
CA VAL A 146 -1.85 2.03 -10.40
C VAL A 146 -0.89 1.51 -11.45
N GLU A 147 0.40 1.79 -11.31
CA GLU A 147 1.40 1.33 -12.26
C GLU A 147 1.45 -0.19 -12.35
N MET A 148 1.48 -0.89 -11.21
CA MET A 148 1.56 -2.35 -11.19
C MET A 148 0.29 -3.00 -11.74
N ALA A 149 -0.88 -2.50 -11.41
CA ALA A 149 -2.14 -3.01 -11.96
C ALA A 149 -2.19 -2.81 -13.48
N SER A 150 -1.76 -1.66 -13.95
CA SER A 150 -1.65 -1.36 -15.38
C SER A 150 -0.65 -2.29 -16.09
N LEU A 151 0.49 -2.57 -15.45
CA LEU A 151 1.50 -3.48 -15.99
C LEU A 151 0.94 -4.90 -16.13
N ILE A 152 0.23 -5.40 -15.12
CA ILE A 152 -0.40 -6.72 -15.19
C ILE A 152 -1.35 -6.78 -16.39
N ARG A 153 -2.17 -5.76 -16.61
CA ARG A 153 -3.06 -5.68 -17.77
C ARG A 153 -2.29 -5.72 -19.08
N ALA A 154 -1.17 -5.00 -19.18
CA ALA A 154 -0.34 -4.99 -20.37
C ALA A 154 0.27 -6.37 -20.67
N LEU A 155 0.61 -7.13 -19.62
CA LEU A 155 1.19 -8.48 -19.78
C LEU A 155 0.14 -9.51 -20.15
N GLU A 156 -1.13 -9.28 -19.83
CA GLU A 156 -2.23 -10.19 -20.16
C GLU A 156 -2.79 -10.01 -21.58
N SER A 157 -2.47 -8.91 -22.22
CA SER A 157 -3.01 -8.58 -23.55
C SER A 157 -2.14 -9.05 -24.73
#